data_d43dadd75827b5a3d597a9c20a963ce8
#
_entry.id   d43dadd75827b5a3d597a9c20a963ce8
#
_cell.length_a   1.000
_cell.length_b   1.000
_cell.length_c   1.000
_cell.angle_alpha   90.00
_cell.angle_beta   90.00
_cell.angle_gamma   90.00
#
_symmetry.space_group_name_H-M   'P 1'
#
loop_
_entity.id
_entity.type
_entity.pdbx_description
1 polymer ?
#
loop_
_entity_poly.entity_id
_entity_poly.type
_entity_poly.pdbx_seq_one_letter_code
_entity_poly.pdbx_strand_id
1 'polypeptide(L)'
;VIVQVCDRAPRYARTVTLRLHDTRAQQLRDFVPLDASNVTMYVCGPTVQSGPHIGHVRAALSFDLLRRWLENRYGRVTFVRNVTDIDDKVLQNATESEPWWALAYRMEMEFSQAYAAIGILPPTYEPRATGFIPQMHELIARLIERGHAYAASDGSGVVYFDVRSWPAYGELTHQSVDDMEAAADADPRGKRNPQDFALWKGAKADEQSDATWASPWGAGRPGWHIECSAMSRRYLGAEFDIHGGGLDLRFPHHENELAQSTAAGDGFARYWMHNGLVTVDGQKMSKSLGNFTLASDVLAKHDPLVVRYALAAAHYRSSLDLSESSFAEAEAALGRIEGFRERYARAVSGAGEQGPIFAGGGFFAVAPKIPAQFAAAMDDDLGVPQALAVLHETVRAGNSALDAGDRDAAARAFAAVAGMTDVLGLAPTASTTGADGATASALDTLVQAMIAQRAQARADKDWAAADRIRDAIAAAGITLEDTPDGTHWSIDE
;
A
#
# COMPACT_ATOMS: atom_id res chain seq x y z
N VAL A 1 -18.78 -13.95 -2.25
CA VAL A 1 -17.69 -14.35 -3.17
C VAL A 1 -16.60 -14.93 -2.28
N ILE A 2 -16.44 -16.27 -2.30
CA ILE A 2 -15.38 -16.97 -1.58
C ILE A 2 -14.11 -16.74 -2.41
N VAL A 3 -13.19 -15.91 -1.89
CA VAL A 3 -11.85 -15.78 -2.46
C VAL A 3 -11.12 -17.10 -2.18
N GLN A 4 -10.94 -17.89 -3.21
CA GLN A 4 -10.15 -19.11 -3.18
C GLN A 4 -8.69 -18.72 -2.93
N VAL A 5 -8.21 -18.91 -1.70
CA VAL A 5 -6.79 -18.75 -1.35
C VAL A 5 -6.04 -19.86 -2.09
N CYS A 6 -5.41 -19.51 -3.20
CA CYS A 6 -4.46 -20.39 -3.87
C CYS A 6 -3.25 -20.59 -2.95
N ASP A 7 -3.03 -21.82 -2.50
CA ASP A 7 -1.79 -22.27 -1.86
C ASP A 7 -0.65 -22.15 -2.90
N ARG A 8 0.05 -21.01 -2.88
CA ARG A 8 1.19 -20.78 -3.77
C ARG A 8 2.46 -21.30 -3.09
N ALA A 9 3.00 -22.40 -3.56
CA ALA A 9 4.36 -22.82 -3.20
C ALA A 9 5.38 -21.70 -3.51
N PRO A 10 6.46 -21.55 -2.70
CA PRO A 10 7.46 -20.49 -2.91
C PRO A 10 8.08 -20.59 -4.31
N ARG A 11 8.08 -19.46 -5.04
CA ARG A 11 8.42 -19.39 -6.48
C ARG A 11 9.92 -19.45 -6.77
N TYR A 12 10.80 -19.50 -5.75
CA TYR A 12 12.25 -19.66 -5.96
C TYR A 12 12.94 -20.37 -4.78
N ALA A 13 14.15 -20.92 -5.04
CA ALA A 13 14.95 -21.60 -4.00
C ALA A 13 15.46 -20.57 -2.97
N ARG A 14 15.24 -20.82 -1.68
CA ARG A 14 15.70 -19.98 -0.57
C ARG A 14 17.22 -20.09 -0.42
N THR A 15 17.98 -19.20 -1.03
CA THR A 15 19.46 -19.14 -0.89
C THR A 15 19.93 -18.04 0.04
N VAL A 16 19.07 -17.06 0.36
CA VAL A 16 19.39 -15.92 1.22
C VAL A 16 18.28 -15.75 2.26
N THR A 17 18.63 -15.38 3.48
CA THR A 17 17.67 -15.04 4.54
C THR A 17 17.14 -13.64 4.32
N LEU A 18 15.81 -13.46 4.42
CA LEU A 18 15.21 -12.13 4.45
C LEU A 18 15.69 -11.39 5.71
N ARG A 19 16.19 -10.19 5.54
CA ARG A 19 16.56 -9.29 6.64
C ARG A 19 15.68 -8.05 6.59
N LEU A 20 15.23 -7.61 7.75
CA LEU A 20 14.42 -6.40 7.91
C LEU A 20 15.05 -5.49 8.96
N HIS A 21 15.04 -4.19 8.72
CA HIS A 21 15.46 -3.23 9.72
C HIS A 21 14.40 -3.12 10.82
N ASP A 22 14.78 -3.51 12.02
CA ASP A 22 13.92 -3.40 13.20
C ASP A 22 14.21 -2.08 13.91
N THR A 23 13.21 -1.21 13.99
CA THR A 23 13.34 0.11 14.62
C THR A 23 13.64 0.02 16.11
N ARG A 24 13.07 -0.97 16.81
CA ARG A 24 13.35 -1.21 18.24
C ARG A 24 14.79 -1.63 18.47
N ALA A 25 15.32 -2.52 17.63
CA ALA A 25 16.69 -2.98 17.72
C ALA A 25 17.69 -2.04 17.04
N GLN A 26 17.24 -1.08 16.23
CA GLN A 26 18.03 -0.15 15.41
C GLN A 26 19.04 -0.84 14.48
N GLN A 27 18.72 -2.04 14.00
CA GLN A 27 19.62 -2.82 13.15
C GLN A 27 18.86 -3.72 12.18
N LEU A 28 19.53 -4.17 11.14
CA LEU A 28 19.07 -5.25 10.29
C LEU A 28 19.09 -6.56 11.05
N ARG A 29 17.96 -7.28 11.03
CA ARG A 29 17.79 -8.58 11.68
C ARG A 29 17.31 -9.60 10.67
N ASP A 30 17.76 -10.83 10.80
CA ASP A 30 17.19 -11.96 10.09
C ASP A 30 15.72 -12.11 10.46
N PHE A 31 14.85 -12.16 9.45
CA PHE A 31 13.43 -12.33 9.67
C PHE A 31 13.08 -13.81 9.85
N VAL A 32 12.63 -14.13 11.04
CA VAL A 32 12.17 -15.48 11.42
C VAL A 32 10.72 -15.35 11.90
N PRO A 33 9.73 -15.73 11.10
CA PRO A 33 8.33 -15.65 11.50
C PRO A 33 8.01 -16.61 12.65
N LEU A 34 6.99 -16.28 13.45
CA LEU A 34 6.43 -17.15 14.49
C LEU A 34 5.90 -18.45 13.88
N ASP A 35 5.23 -18.34 12.76
CA ASP A 35 4.73 -19.45 11.96
C ASP A 35 5.15 -19.26 10.50
N ALA A 36 6.03 -20.12 9.99
CA ALA A 36 6.49 -20.06 8.61
C ALA A 36 5.38 -20.30 7.57
N SER A 37 4.23 -20.82 7.97
CA SER A 37 3.08 -21.03 7.11
C SER A 37 2.13 -19.80 7.05
N ASN A 38 2.27 -18.85 7.98
CA ASN A 38 1.41 -17.66 8.04
C ASN A 38 2.11 -16.51 8.77
N VAL A 39 2.73 -15.61 8.03
CA VAL A 39 3.31 -14.38 8.60
C VAL A 39 2.20 -13.44 9.04
N THR A 40 2.34 -12.86 10.23
CA THR A 40 1.36 -11.95 10.83
C THR A 40 1.87 -10.51 10.83
N MET A 41 1.05 -9.58 10.35
CA MET A 41 1.43 -8.17 10.25
C MET A 41 0.27 -7.26 10.66
N TYR A 42 0.55 -6.29 11.54
CA TYR A 42 -0.35 -5.20 11.89
C TYR A 42 0.26 -3.87 11.45
N VAL A 43 -0.52 -3.04 10.80
CA VAL A 43 -0.11 -1.68 10.41
C VAL A 43 -1.15 -0.69 10.89
N CYS A 44 -0.72 0.33 11.64
CA CYS A 44 -1.61 1.39 12.06
C CYS A 44 -2.18 2.11 10.84
N GLY A 45 -3.50 2.08 10.75
CA GLY A 45 -4.26 2.68 9.66
C GLY A 45 -4.57 4.15 9.92
N PRO A 46 -5.33 4.78 9.02
CA PRO A 46 -5.62 6.20 9.11
C PRO A 46 -6.65 6.53 10.19
N THR A 47 -6.53 7.73 10.76
CA THR A 47 -7.66 8.43 11.38
C THR A 47 -8.45 9.11 10.28
N VAL A 48 -9.70 8.69 10.09
CA VAL A 48 -10.54 9.10 8.95
C VAL A 48 -11.25 10.44 9.19
N GLN A 49 -10.44 11.45 9.51
CA GLN A 49 -10.88 12.83 9.77
C GLN A 49 -10.94 13.74 8.55
N SER A 50 -10.24 13.37 7.49
CA SER A 50 -10.12 14.07 6.21
C SER A 50 -9.62 13.12 5.14
N GLY A 51 -9.73 13.48 3.86
CA GLY A 51 -9.24 12.65 2.75
C GLY A 51 -7.75 12.31 2.83
N PRO A 52 -7.32 11.24 2.14
CA PRO A 52 -5.93 10.79 2.16
C PRO A 52 -5.00 11.80 1.49
N HIS A 53 -3.85 12.06 2.09
CA HIS A 53 -2.74 12.74 1.43
C HIS A 53 -1.70 11.72 0.93
N ILE A 54 -0.80 12.17 0.07
CA ILE A 54 0.18 11.30 -0.59
C ILE A 54 1.11 10.57 0.39
N GLY A 55 1.33 11.09 1.58
CA GLY A 55 2.08 10.42 2.64
C GLY A 55 1.39 9.17 3.18
N HIS A 56 0.04 9.19 3.30
CA HIS A 56 -0.74 8.01 3.66
C HIS A 56 -0.62 6.92 2.57
N VAL A 57 -0.70 7.34 1.31
CA VAL A 57 -0.58 6.44 0.16
C VAL A 57 0.80 5.77 0.13
N ARG A 58 1.88 6.54 0.39
CA ARG A 58 3.23 6.00 0.49
C ARG A 58 3.39 4.99 1.63
N ALA A 59 2.85 5.30 2.81
CA ALA A 59 2.88 4.38 3.94
C ALA A 59 2.19 3.06 3.58
N ALA A 60 0.97 3.12 3.06
CA ALA A 60 0.21 1.95 2.66
C ALA A 60 0.93 1.15 1.55
N LEU A 61 1.56 1.82 0.57
CA LEU A 61 2.34 1.18 -0.49
C LEU A 61 3.58 0.45 0.06
N SER A 62 4.28 1.04 1.03
CA SER A 62 5.46 0.41 1.64
C SER A 62 5.12 -0.96 2.25
N PHE A 63 3.99 -1.05 2.93
CA PHE A 63 3.52 -2.31 3.52
C PHE A 63 2.83 -3.24 2.51
N ASP A 64 2.27 -2.73 1.41
CA ASP A 64 1.82 -3.55 0.27
C ASP A 64 2.99 -4.27 -0.40
N LEU A 65 4.11 -3.58 -0.63
CA LEU A 65 5.33 -4.16 -1.20
C LEU A 65 5.93 -5.22 -0.25
N LEU A 66 5.99 -4.93 1.06
CA LEU A 66 6.40 -5.90 2.06
C LEU A 66 5.51 -7.13 2.04
N ARG A 67 4.18 -6.93 2.07
CA ARG A 67 3.20 -8.02 2.03
C ARG A 67 3.39 -8.89 0.80
N ARG A 68 3.48 -8.30 -0.40
CA ARG A 68 3.68 -9.04 -1.66
C ARG A 68 4.96 -9.85 -1.64
N TRP A 69 6.04 -9.28 -1.08
CA TRP A 69 7.30 -10.00 -0.93
C TRP A 69 7.19 -11.16 0.08
N LEU A 70 6.58 -10.93 1.24
CA LEU A 70 6.32 -11.96 2.23
C LEU A 70 5.42 -13.09 1.69
N GLU A 71 4.36 -12.77 0.94
CA GLU A 71 3.51 -13.75 0.27
C GLU A 71 4.30 -14.59 -0.76
N ASN A 72 5.23 -13.95 -1.48
CA ASN A 72 6.12 -14.66 -2.40
C ASN A 72 7.08 -15.60 -1.66
N ARG A 73 7.57 -15.20 -0.48
CA ARG A 73 8.53 -15.96 0.33
C ARG A 73 7.88 -17.07 1.17
N TYR A 74 6.76 -16.80 1.79
CA TYR A 74 6.13 -17.64 2.81
C TYR A 74 4.76 -18.18 2.40
N GLY A 75 4.16 -17.66 1.33
CA GLY A 75 2.88 -18.08 0.79
C GLY A 75 1.70 -17.33 1.38
N ARG A 76 1.60 -17.21 2.71
CA ARG A 76 0.47 -16.55 3.37
C ARG A 76 0.92 -15.44 4.31
N VAL A 77 0.18 -14.33 4.27
CA VAL A 77 0.31 -13.21 5.21
C VAL A 77 -1.07 -12.85 5.75
N THR A 78 -1.23 -12.88 7.07
CA THR A 78 -2.40 -12.30 7.73
C THR A 78 -2.09 -10.84 8.02
N PHE A 79 -2.63 -9.94 7.23
CA PHE A 79 -2.41 -8.51 7.32
C PHE A 79 -3.63 -7.82 7.91
N VAL A 80 -3.45 -7.09 9.01
CA VAL A 80 -4.48 -6.27 9.67
C VAL A 80 -4.07 -4.81 9.59
N ARG A 81 -4.99 -3.96 9.15
CA ARG A 81 -4.87 -2.50 9.18
C ARG A 81 -6.17 -1.94 9.74
N ASN A 82 -6.09 -1.11 10.78
CA ASN A 82 -7.29 -0.53 11.38
C ASN A 82 -7.78 0.72 10.65
N VAL A 83 -9.00 1.11 10.99
CA VAL A 83 -9.58 2.43 10.73
C VAL A 83 -9.92 3.07 12.07
N THR A 84 -9.29 4.19 12.40
CA THR A 84 -9.68 5.01 13.54
C THR A 84 -10.84 5.90 13.12
N ASP A 85 -12.05 5.39 13.34
CA ASP A 85 -13.32 6.01 12.96
C ASP A 85 -13.90 6.92 14.04
N ILE A 86 -13.28 6.99 15.22
CA ILE A 86 -13.63 7.91 16.33
C ILE A 86 -12.36 8.54 16.92
N ASP A 87 -12.26 9.85 16.90
CA ASP A 87 -11.14 10.63 17.43
C ASP A 87 -11.59 12.09 17.63
N ASP A 88 -10.86 12.87 18.44
CA ASP A 88 -11.12 14.29 18.65
C ASP A 88 -11.23 15.06 17.34
N LYS A 89 -10.38 14.76 16.36
CA LYS A 89 -10.35 15.44 15.07
C LYS A 89 -11.51 15.04 14.18
N VAL A 90 -11.99 13.79 14.26
CA VAL A 90 -13.21 13.37 13.56
C VAL A 90 -14.41 14.14 14.09
N LEU A 91 -14.54 14.25 15.42
CA LEU A 91 -15.60 15.02 16.06
C LEU A 91 -15.53 16.53 15.75
N GLN A 92 -14.33 17.11 15.72
CA GLN A 92 -14.13 18.52 15.39
C GLN A 92 -14.44 18.86 13.94
N ASN A 93 -14.24 17.92 13.01
CA ASN A 93 -14.50 18.11 11.60
C ASN A 93 -15.95 17.76 11.20
N ALA A 94 -16.72 17.13 12.08
CA ALA A 94 -18.13 16.87 11.90
C ALA A 94 -18.95 18.16 11.89
N THR A 95 -20.08 18.16 11.15
CA THR A 95 -21.00 19.30 11.06
C THR A 95 -22.43 18.84 11.33
N GLU A 96 -23.37 19.77 11.52
CA GLU A 96 -24.79 19.44 11.66
C GLU A 96 -25.35 18.67 10.44
N SER A 97 -24.84 18.96 9.25
CA SER A 97 -25.24 18.28 8.01
C SER A 97 -24.48 16.99 7.73
N GLU A 98 -23.34 16.78 8.38
CA GLU A 98 -22.53 15.59 8.26
C GLU A 98 -22.02 15.15 9.65
N PRO A 99 -22.77 14.30 10.38
CA PRO A 99 -22.37 13.84 11.70
C PRO A 99 -21.08 13.01 11.63
N TRP A 100 -20.36 12.87 12.75
CA TRP A 100 -19.04 12.28 12.82
C TRP A 100 -18.94 10.88 12.17
N TRP A 101 -19.93 10.04 12.36
CA TRP A 101 -19.95 8.69 11.79
C TRP A 101 -20.16 8.69 10.26
N ALA A 102 -20.89 9.68 9.71
CA ALA A 102 -21.04 9.84 8.26
C ALA A 102 -19.76 10.39 7.63
N LEU A 103 -19.13 11.39 8.27
CA LEU A 103 -17.80 11.90 7.88
C LEU A 103 -16.78 10.77 7.88
N ALA A 104 -16.68 10.02 8.98
CA ALA A 104 -15.73 8.91 9.10
C ALA A 104 -15.91 7.87 7.99
N TYR A 105 -17.16 7.47 7.72
CA TYR A 105 -17.45 6.52 6.65
C TYR A 105 -17.09 7.06 5.26
N ARG A 106 -17.41 8.30 4.95
CA ARG A 106 -17.06 8.91 3.66
C ARG A 106 -15.54 8.96 3.48
N MET A 107 -14.81 9.39 4.50
CA MET A 107 -13.35 9.45 4.46
C MET A 107 -12.72 8.08 4.32
N GLU A 108 -13.23 7.05 5.03
CA GLU A 108 -12.78 5.67 4.88
C GLU A 108 -12.92 5.18 3.43
N MET A 109 -14.04 5.54 2.76
CA MET A 109 -14.24 5.19 1.35
C MET A 109 -13.23 5.91 0.43
N GLU A 110 -12.91 7.19 0.71
CA GLU A 110 -11.89 7.93 -0.03
C GLU A 110 -10.50 7.30 0.13
N PHE A 111 -10.14 6.88 1.35
CA PHE A 111 -8.89 6.13 1.58
C PHE A 111 -8.85 4.82 0.78
N SER A 112 -9.93 4.04 0.84
CA SER A 112 -10.03 2.76 0.13
C SER A 112 -9.92 2.94 -1.38
N GLN A 113 -10.56 3.97 -1.94
CA GLN A 113 -10.49 4.30 -3.37
C GLN A 113 -9.09 4.73 -3.79
N ALA A 114 -8.43 5.60 -3.01
CA ALA A 114 -7.06 6.03 -3.31
C ALA A 114 -6.06 4.87 -3.27
N TYR A 115 -6.20 3.96 -2.31
CA TYR A 115 -5.36 2.76 -2.22
C TYR A 115 -5.61 1.80 -3.38
N ALA A 116 -6.88 1.54 -3.71
CA ALA A 116 -7.26 0.66 -4.81
C ALA A 116 -6.78 1.20 -6.17
N ALA A 117 -6.86 2.51 -6.38
CA ALA A 117 -6.44 3.15 -7.63
C ALA A 117 -5.00 2.82 -8.00
N ILE A 118 -4.07 2.86 -7.04
CA ILE A 118 -2.66 2.50 -7.27
C ILE A 118 -2.35 1.01 -7.03
N GLY A 119 -3.37 0.15 -6.95
CA GLY A 119 -3.22 -1.30 -6.84
C GLY A 119 -2.69 -1.80 -5.49
N ILE A 120 -2.87 -1.06 -4.39
CA ILE A 120 -2.62 -1.55 -3.04
C ILE A 120 -3.67 -2.61 -2.70
N LEU A 121 -3.22 -3.78 -2.26
CA LEU A 121 -4.10 -4.88 -1.89
C LEU A 121 -4.87 -4.56 -0.60
N PRO A 122 -6.17 -4.89 -0.53
CA PRO A 122 -6.92 -4.74 0.72
C PRO A 122 -6.31 -5.63 1.81
N PRO A 123 -6.33 -5.21 3.08
CA PRO A 123 -5.86 -6.05 4.19
C PRO A 123 -6.73 -7.31 4.33
N THR A 124 -6.23 -8.31 5.09
CA THR A 124 -7.02 -9.49 5.44
C THR A 124 -8.20 -9.11 6.32
N TYR A 125 -7.96 -8.18 7.26
CA TYR A 125 -8.99 -7.60 8.11
C TYR A 125 -8.74 -6.09 8.25
N GLU A 126 -9.82 -5.30 8.21
CA GLU A 126 -9.78 -3.85 8.37
C GLU A 126 -10.80 -3.43 9.47
N PRO A 127 -10.43 -3.61 10.76
CA PRO A 127 -11.32 -3.31 11.87
C PRO A 127 -11.44 -1.81 12.11
N ARG A 128 -12.66 -1.37 12.48
CA ARG A 128 -12.94 -0.01 12.96
C ARG A 128 -12.84 0.04 14.47
N ALA A 129 -12.27 1.11 15.02
CA ALA A 129 -12.08 1.29 16.46
C ALA A 129 -13.39 1.17 17.24
N THR A 130 -14.48 1.77 16.74
CA THR A 130 -15.81 1.71 17.39
C THR A 130 -16.37 0.30 17.57
N GLY A 131 -15.92 -0.66 16.76
CA GLY A 131 -16.31 -2.07 16.87
C GLY A 131 -15.59 -2.85 17.98
N PHE A 132 -14.61 -2.24 18.68
CA PHE A 132 -13.72 -2.92 19.62
C PHE A 132 -13.73 -2.36 21.04
N ILE A 133 -14.73 -1.57 21.40
CA ILE A 133 -14.87 -0.97 22.73
C ILE A 133 -14.79 -2.02 23.87
N PRO A 134 -15.45 -3.20 23.80
CA PRO A 134 -15.31 -4.21 24.84
C PRO A 134 -13.87 -4.70 25.04
N GLN A 135 -13.14 -4.94 23.94
CA GLN A 135 -11.75 -5.40 23.98
C GLN A 135 -10.81 -4.34 24.56
N MET A 136 -11.08 -3.05 24.30
CA MET A 136 -10.35 -1.96 24.91
C MET A 136 -10.61 -1.91 26.42
N HIS A 137 -11.86 -2.07 26.87
CA HIS A 137 -12.19 -2.17 28.30
C HIS A 137 -11.47 -3.34 28.98
N GLU A 138 -11.44 -4.53 28.36
CA GLU A 138 -10.71 -5.68 28.86
C GLU A 138 -9.22 -5.39 29.03
N LEU A 139 -8.62 -4.75 28.04
CA LEU A 139 -7.18 -4.40 28.10
C LEU A 139 -6.90 -3.35 29.17
N ILE A 140 -7.73 -2.32 29.29
CA ILE A 140 -7.62 -1.31 30.33
C ILE A 140 -7.78 -1.92 31.74
N ALA A 141 -8.76 -2.81 31.92
CA ALA A 141 -8.98 -3.50 33.20
C ALA A 141 -7.74 -4.33 33.59
N ARG A 142 -7.13 -5.06 32.66
CA ARG A 142 -5.87 -5.79 32.89
C ARG A 142 -4.73 -4.87 33.31
N LEU A 143 -4.60 -3.69 32.67
CA LEU A 143 -3.59 -2.70 33.02
C LEU A 143 -3.79 -2.14 34.43
N ILE A 144 -5.03 -1.88 34.83
CA ILE A 144 -5.39 -1.43 36.19
C ILE A 144 -5.07 -2.52 37.21
N GLU A 145 -5.48 -3.76 36.96
CA GLU A 145 -5.22 -4.91 37.83
C GLU A 145 -3.71 -5.13 38.05
N ARG A 146 -2.89 -4.89 37.03
CA ARG A 146 -1.43 -5.04 37.08
C ARG A 146 -0.71 -3.80 37.63
N GLY A 147 -1.46 -2.73 37.93
CA GLY A 147 -0.91 -1.49 38.52
C GLY A 147 -0.26 -0.53 37.52
N HIS A 148 -0.55 -0.69 36.23
CA HIS A 148 0.01 0.15 35.16
C HIS A 148 -0.98 1.17 34.61
N ALA A 149 -2.22 1.18 35.09
CA ALA A 149 -3.21 2.20 34.77
C ALA A 149 -4.03 2.59 36.00
N TYR A 150 -4.62 3.77 35.97
CA TYR A 150 -5.47 4.27 37.05
C TYR A 150 -6.64 5.09 36.51
N ALA A 151 -7.79 5.00 37.19
CA ALA A 151 -8.88 5.93 36.99
C ALA A 151 -8.60 7.24 37.71
N ALA A 152 -8.92 8.36 37.07
CA ALA A 152 -8.80 9.70 37.69
C ALA A 152 -9.71 9.79 38.92
N SER A 153 -9.17 10.38 40.01
CA SER A 153 -9.87 10.48 41.29
C SER A 153 -10.88 11.61 41.37
N ASP A 154 -10.96 12.47 40.35
CA ASP A 154 -11.82 13.64 40.26
C ASP A 154 -13.26 13.34 39.79
N GLY A 155 -13.57 12.09 39.56
CA GLY A 155 -14.89 11.67 39.04
C GLY A 155 -15.12 11.93 37.54
N SER A 156 -14.11 12.36 36.81
CA SER A 156 -14.20 12.65 35.36
C SER A 156 -14.43 11.42 34.49
N GLY A 157 -14.19 10.21 35.02
CA GLY A 157 -14.28 8.96 34.27
C GLY A 157 -13.09 8.70 33.33
N VAL A 158 -12.04 9.53 33.40
CA VAL A 158 -10.81 9.35 32.59
C VAL A 158 -9.97 8.21 33.19
N VAL A 159 -9.37 7.39 32.34
CA VAL A 159 -8.38 6.39 32.76
C VAL A 159 -7.06 6.66 32.04
N TYR A 160 -5.99 6.70 32.79
CA TYR A 160 -4.64 6.94 32.29
C TYR A 160 -3.75 5.71 32.41
N PHE A 161 -2.82 5.56 31.48
CA PHE A 161 -1.65 4.72 31.64
C PHE A 161 -0.64 5.48 32.52
N ASP A 162 -0.13 4.82 33.56
CA ASP A 162 0.92 5.34 34.44
C ASP A 162 2.29 5.03 33.83
N VAL A 163 2.83 5.98 33.08
CA VAL A 163 4.09 5.81 32.33
C VAL A 163 5.25 5.43 33.26
N ARG A 164 5.30 6.00 34.47
CA ARG A 164 6.37 5.75 35.44
C ARG A 164 6.27 4.37 36.10
N SER A 165 5.12 3.70 36.01
CA SER A 165 4.93 2.34 36.47
C SER A 165 5.58 1.28 35.57
N TRP A 166 5.94 1.66 34.30
CA TRP A 166 6.50 0.75 33.33
C TRP A 166 7.95 1.11 32.98
N PRO A 167 8.96 0.43 33.60
CA PRO A 167 10.38 0.78 33.42
C PRO A 167 10.91 0.66 31.98
N ALA A 168 10.26 -0.13 31.12
CA ALA A 168 10.63 -0.29 29.71
C ALA A 168 10.02 0.80 28.79
N TYR A 169 9.28 1.77 29.33
CA TYR A 169 8.76 2.85 28.50
C TYR A 169 9.90 3.68 27.87
N GLY A 170 9.81 3.93 26.58
CA GLY A 170 10.87 4.56 25.80
C GLY A 170 11.79 3.58 25.08
N GLU A 171 11.55 2.27 25.18
CA GLU A 171 12.39 1.23 24.58
C GLU A 171 12.38 1.27 23.04
N LEU A 172 11.23 1.57 22.41
CA LEU A 172 11.12 1.67 20.96
C LEU A 172 11.80 2.93 20.42
N THR A 173 11.68 4.03 21.17
CA THR A 173 12.20 5.34 20.76
C THR A 173 13.60 5.62 21.27
N HIS A 174 14.11 4.81 22.20
CA HIS A 174 15.39 4.99 22.89
C HIS A 174 15.47 6.33 23.63
N GLN A 175 14.36 6.75 24.25
CA GLN A 175 14.24 7.99 25.00
C GLN A 175 13.99 7.72 26.48
N SER A 176 14.55 8.56 27.35
CA SER A 176 14.20 8.58 28.77
C SER A 176 12.86 9.29 28.97
N VAL A 177 12.02 8.77 29.87
CA VAL A 177 10.74 9.41 30.24
C VAL A 177 10.95 10.86 30.72
N ASP A 178 12.06 11.13 31.42
CA ASP A 178 12.35 12.45 31.96
C ASP A 178 12.69 13.49 30.88
N ASP A 179 13.10 13.03 29.68
CA ASP A 179 13.40 13.89 28.53
C ASP A 179 12.20 14.05 27.57
N MET A 180 11.08 13.36 27.87
CA MET A 180 9.89 13.43 27.02
C MET A 180 9.02 14.63 27.37
N GLU A 181 8.45 15.25 26.34
CA GLU A 181 7.41 16.27 26.52
C GLU A 181 6.16 15.67 27.17
N ALA A 182 5.35 16.53 27.79
CA ALA A 182 4.05 16.11 28.29
C ALA A 182 3.18 15.54 27.17
N ALA A 183 2.43 14.49 27.50
CA ALA A 183 1.46 13.94 26.53
C ALA A 183 0.42 15.02 26.18
N ALA A 184 0.19 15.20 24.89
CA ALA A 184 -0.71 16.22 24.35
C ALA A 184 -2.19 15.81 24.53
N ASP A 185 -2.63 15.69 25.77
CA ASP A 185 -4.05 15.48 26.09
C ASP A 185 -4.78 16.83 26.08
N ALA A 186 -5.89 16.87 25.36
CA ALA A 186 -6.76 18.05 25.32
C ALA A 186 -7.37 18.37 26.69
N ASP A 187 -7.38 17.43 27.63
CA ASP A 187 -8.01 17.54 28.93
C ASP A 187 -7.29 16.69 29.99
N PRO A 188 -6.38 17.28 30.76
CA PRO A 188 -5.54 16.55 31.73
C PRO A 188 -6.24 16.28 33.07
N ARG A 189 -7.59 16.20 33.14
CA ARG A 189 -8.34 15.97 34.37
C ARG A 189 -7.83 14.79 35.19
N GLY A 190 -7.43 15.00 36.43
CA GLY A 190 -6.99 13.95 37.34
C GLY A 190 -5.70 13.22 36.95
N LYS A 191 -4.92 13.73 36.00
CA LYS A 191 -3.64 13.19 35.57
C LYS A 191 -2.58 13.30 36.68
N ARG A 192 -1.81 12.24 36.93
CA ARG A 192 -0.76 12.22 37.99
C ARG A 192 0.58 12.76 37.51
N ASN A 193 1.01 12.35 36.30
CA ASN A 193 2.28 12.77 35.72
C ASN A 193 2.04 13.36 34.32
N PRO A 194 2.83 14.36 33.90
CA PRO A 194 2.66 14.99 32.59
C PRO A 194 2.75 14.01 31.40
N GLN A 195 3.54 12.96 31.51
CA GLN A 195 3.77 11.95 30.46
C GLN A 195 2.67 10.88 30.42
N ASP A 196 1.83 10.75 31.46
CA ASP A 196 0.72 9.80 31.45
C ASP A 196 -0.22 10.10 30.28
N PHE A 197 -0.76 9.10 29.64
CA PHE A 197 -1.63 9.28 28.47
C PHE A 197 -2.98 8.57 28.66
N ALA A 198 -4.04 9.12 28.05
CA ALA A 198 -5.38 8.63 28.23
C ALA A 198 -5.60 7.29 27.51
N LEU A 199 -6.08 6.30 28.25
CA LEU A 199 -6.58 5.02 27.75
C LEU A 199 -8.09 5.10 27.48
N TRP A 200 -8.81 5.81 28.36
CA TRP A 200 -10.23 6.12 28.24
C TRP A 200 -10.45 7.60 28.54
N LYS A 201 -11.11 8.31 27.65
CA LYS A 201 -11.45 9.71 27.77
C LYS A 201 -12.87 9.81 28.30
N GLY A 202 -13.05 10.26 29.54
CA GLY A 202 -14.38 10.48 30.14
C GLY A 202 -15.15 11.55 29.38
N ALA A 203 -16.44 11.33 29.19
CA ALA A 203 -17.31 12.23 28.46
C ALA A 203 -17.31 13.65 29.07
N LYS A 204 -17.36 14.67 28.22
CA LYS A 204 -17.56 16.06 28.61
C LYS A 204 -19.05 16.39 28.58
N ALA A 205 -19.45 17.45 29.32
CA ALA A 205 -20.85 17.85 29.44
C ALA A 205 -21.48 18.28 28.09
N ASP A 206 -20.64 18.73 27.15
CA ASP A 206 -21.01 19.21 25.82
C ASP A 206 -20.71 18.16 24.72
N GLU A 207 -20.25 16.96 25.09
CA GLU A 207 -19.91 15.90 24.13
C GLU A 207 -21.20 15.24 23.57
N GLN A 208 -21.20 14.92 22.28
CA GLN A 208 -22.31 14.28 21.61
C GLN A 208 -22.56 12.90 22.23
N SER A 209 -23.80 12.61 22.62
CA SER A 209 -24.15 11.36 23.31
C SER A 209 -23.95 10.11 22.46
N ASP A 210 -23.99 10.23 21.13
CA ASP A 210 -23.76 9.16 20.16
C ASP A 210 -22.26 8.91 19.87
N ALA A 211 -21.37 9.76 20.41
CA ALA A 211 -19.91 9.63 20.36
C ALA A 211 -19.32 9.10 21.68
N THR A 212 -20.17 8.58 22.58
CA THR A 212 -19.74 8.07 23.88
C THR A 212 -20.31 6.69 24.17
N TRP A 213 -19.54 5.88 24.88
CA TRP A 213 -19.90 4.51 25.28
C TRP A 213 -19.88 4.38 26.80
N ALA A 214 -20.76 3.54 27.33
CA ALA A 214 -20.71 3.17 28.73
C ALA A 214 -19.43 2.39 29.05
N SER A 215 -18.79 2.68 30.17
CA SER A 215 -17.65 1.92 30.66
C SER A 215 -17.71 1.73 32.16
N PRO A 216 -16.88 0.83 32.76
CA PRO A 216 -16.78 0.67 34.19
C PRO A 216 -16.36 1.94 34.94
N TRP A 217 -15.77 2.89 34.24
CA TRP A 217 -15.21 4.14 34.82
C TRP A 217 -16.13 5.35 34.57
N GLY A 218 -17.15 5.19 33.76
CA GLY A 218 -18.09 6.24 33.35
C GLY A 218 -18.27 6.28 31.82
N ALA A 219 -19.25 7.07 31.36
CA ALA A 219 -19.41 7.28 29.93
C ALA A 219 -18.19 7.98 29.32
N GLY A 220 -17.83 7.63 28.10
CA GLY A 220 -16.67 8.21 27.43
C GLY A 220 -16.34 7.51 26.14
N ARG A 221 -15.11 7.68 25.67
CA ARG A 221 -14.59 7.10 24.42
C ARG A 221 -13.14 6.67 24.56
N PRO A 222 -12.62 5.80 23.68
CA PRO A 222 -11.25 5.31 23.77
C PRO A 222 -10.22 6.45 23.62
N GLY A 223 -9.07 6.29 24.26
CA GLY A 223 -7.85 6.97 23.86
C GLY A 223 -7.32 6.40 22.57
N TRP A 224 -6.63 7.20 21.79
CA TRP A 224 -6.14 6.81 20.46
C TRP A 224 -5.20 5.59 20.46
N HIS A 225 -4.40 5.40 21.49
CA HIS A 225 -3.38 4.36 21.51
C HIS A 225 -3.91 2.98 21.89
N ILE A 226 -4.99 2.88 22.69
CA ILE A 226 -5.55 1.61 23.14
C ILE A 226 -6.26 0.86 22.01
N GLU A 227 -6.70 1.57 20.98
CA GLU A 227 -7.43 1.03 19.85
C GLU A 227 -6.60 -0.05 19.13
N CYS A 228 -5.39 0.32 18.67
CA CYS A 228 -4.51 -0.57 17.94
C CYS A 228 -4.02 -1.74 18.79
N SER A 229 -3.71 -1.52 20.07
CA SER A 229 -3.34 -2.60 21.01
C SER A 229 -4.45 -3.63 21.17
N ALA A 230 -5.70 -3.18 21.30
CA ALA A 230 -6.85 -4.09 21.45
C ALA A 230 -7.17 -4.83 20.14
N MET A 231 -7.13 -4.13 19.00
CA MET A 231 -7.43 -4.72 17.69
C MET A 231 -6.36 -5.70 17.24
N SER A 232 -5.06 -5.35 17.38
CA SER A 232 -3.95 -6.26 17.05
C SER A 232 -4.02 -7.55 17.86
N ARG A 233 -4.21 -7.42 19.18
CA ARG A 233 -4.39 -8.58 20.07
C ARG A 233 -5.55 -9.47 19.65
N ARG A 234 -6.69 -8.88 19.26
CA ARG A 234 -7.90 -9.64 18.87
C ARG A 234 -7.70 -10.46 17.62
N TYR A 235 -6.98 -9.94 16.63
CA TYR A 235 -6.79 -10.61 15.34
C TYR A 235 -5.53 -11.45 15.23
N LEU A 236 -4.44 -11.02 15.88
CA LEU A 236 -3.13 -11.64 15.74
C LEU A 236 -2.66 -12.35 17.01
N GLY A 237 -3.37 -12.18 18.13
CA GLY A 237 -2.99 -12.79 19.40
C GLY A 237 -2.09 -11.91 20.26
N ALA A 238 -1.54 -12.50 21.31
CA ALA A 238 -0.69 -11.81 22.27
C ALA A 238 0.70 -11.45 21.72
N GLU A 239 1.15 -12.16 20.70
CA GLU A 239 2.44 -11.93 20.01
C GLU A 239 2.23 -12.14 18.50
N PHE A 240 2.87 -11.30 17.69
CA PHE A 240 2.80 -11.38 16.23
C PHE A 240 4.12 -10.89 15.59
N ASP A 241 4.28 -11.11 14.27
CA ASP A 241 5.60 -10.92 13.66
C ASP A 241 5.95 -9.44 13.47
N ILE A 242 5.15 -8.67 12.74
CA ILE A 242 5.52 -7.33 12.28
C ILE A 242 4.48 -6.31 12.72
N HIS A 243 4.94 -5.21 13.35
CA HIS A 243 4.17 -3.99 13.53
C HIS A 243 4.76 -2.85 12.73
N GLY A 244 3.92 -2.09 12.02
CA GLY A 244 4.40 -1.03 11.15
C GLY A 244 3.52 0.19 11.08
N GLY A 245 4.10 1.26 10.49
CA GLY A 245 3.43 2.54 10.24
C GLY A 245 4.40 3.61 9.77
N GLY A 246 3.94 4.85 9.67
CA GLY A 246 4.78 6.01 9.40
C GLY A 246 5.78 6.28 10.54
N LEU A 247 6.93 6.87 10.20
CA LEU A 247 7.94 7.24 11.19
C LEU A 247 7.39 8.21 12.26
N ASP A 248 6.41 9.01 11.92
CA ASP A 248 5.70 9.93 12.81
C ASP A 248 4.85 9.22 13.86
N LEU A 249 4.45 7.95 13.62
CA LEU A 249 3.74 7.12 14.59
C LEU A 249 4.68 6.49 15.62
N ARG A 250 5.99 6.42 15.36
CA ARG A 250 6.96 5.81 16.29
C ARG A 250 6.83 6.37 17.71
N PHE A 251 6.64 7.69 17.81
CA PHE A 251 6.31 8.38 19.05
C PHE A 251 5.23 9.44 18.81
N PRO A 252 4.21 9.52 19.68
CA PRO A 252 4.02 8.68 20.86
C PRO A 252 3.26 7.36 20.61
N HIS A 253 2.64 7.16 19.44
CA HIS A 253 1.61 6.15 19.22
C HIS A 253 2.12 4.71 19.43
N HIS A 254 3.15 4.30 18.69
CA HIS A 254 3.68 2.93 18.76
C HIS A 254 4.41 2.63 20.08
N GLU A 255 5.10 3.64 20.69
CA GLU A 255 5.68 3.50 22.02
C GLU A 255 4.58 3.21 23.06
N ASN A 256 3.45 3.93 22.96
CA ASN A 256 2.32 3.74 23.87
C ASN A 256 1.64 2.39 23.65
N GLU A 257 1.51 1.93 22.42
CA GLU A 257 0.98 0.60 22.13
C GLU A 257 1.88 -0.52 22.69
N LEU A 258 3.19 -0.39 22.50
CA LEU A 258 4.17 -1.34 23.06
C LEU A 258 4.06 -1.40 24.56
N ALA A 259 4.01 -0.23 25.23
CA ALA A 259 3.88 -0.15 26.68
C ALA A 259 2.56 -0.78 27.14
N GLN A 260 1.42 -0.44 26.54
CA GLN A 260 0.11 -0.99 26.88
C GLN A 260 0.08 -2.52 26.79
N SER A 261 0.56 -3.06 25.67
CA SER A 261 0.49 -4.48 25.41
C SER A 261 1.43 -5.27 26.31
N THR A 262 2.69 -4.83 26.46
CA THR A 262 3.69 -5.52 27.28
C THR A 262 3.43 -5.38 28.77
N ALA A 263 2.97 -4.23 29.25
CA ALA A 263 2.54 -4.04 30.64
C ALA A 263 1.31 -4.90 30.98
N ALA A 264 0.42 -5.14 30.01
CA ALA A 264 -0.68 -6.07 30.17
C ALA A 264 -0.26 -7.54 30.13
N GLY A 265 1.02 -7.85 29.87
CA GLY A 265 1.60 -9.20 29.87
C GLY A 265 1.60 -9.89 28.51
N ASP A 266 1.42 -9.18 27.41
CA ASP A 266 1.50 -9.71 26.06
C ASP A 266 2.92 -9.56 25.50
N GLY A 267 3.31 -10.40 24.52
CA GLY A 267 4.63 -10.33 23.86
C GLY A 267 4.71 -9.22 22.83
N PHE A 268 3.58 -8.87 22.22
CA PHE A 268 3.36 -7.88 21.18
C PHE A 268 4.19 -8.13 19.91
N ALA A 269 4.67 -7.10 19.21
CA ALA A 269 5.37 -7.26 17.94
C ALA A 269 6.83 -7.64 18.08
N ARG A 270 7.31 -8.58 17.24
CA ARG A 270 8.71 -9.03 17.19
C ARG A 270 9.61 -8.13 16.37
N TYR A 271 9.06 -7.50 15.32
CA TYR A 271 9.75 -6.59 14.41
C TYR A 271 8.95 -5.31 14.26
N TRP A 272 9.64 -4.18 14.37
CA TRP A 272 9.05 -2.86 14.22
C TRP A 272 9.56 -2.19 12.94
N MET A 273 8.65 -1.84 12.04
CA MET A 273 9.02 -1.24 10.75
C MET A 273 8.34 0.12 10.57
N HIS A 274 9.16 1.12 10.23
CA HIS A 274 8.66 2.48 9.98
C HIS A 274 9.10 2.97 8.61
N ASN A 275 8.14 3.46 7.82
CA ASN A 275 8.44 4.11 6.56
C ASN A 275 8.77 5.60 6.75
N GLY A 276 9.68 6.11 5.91
CA GLY A 276 10.06 7.51 5.88
C GLY A 276 8.94 8.42 5.38
N LEU A 277 9.07 9.72 5.65
CA LEU A 277 8.08 10.74 5.31
C LEU A 277 8.16 11.14 3.83
N VAL A 278 7.09 11.74 3.32
CA VAL A 278 7.07 12.43 2.03
C VAL A 278 7.29 13.92 2.28
N THR A 279 8.20 14.50 1.51
CA THR A 279 8.38 15.95 1.38
C THR A 279 7.91 16.40 0.00
N VAL A 280 7.55 17.65 -0.12
CA VAL A 280 7.21 18.30 -1.38
C VAL A 280 8.13 19.50 -1.52
N ASP A 281 8.93 19.55 -2.59
CA ASP A 281 9.96 20.57 -2.80
C ASP A 281 10.90 20.74 -1.59
N GLY A 282 11.34 19.61 -1.03
CA GLY A 282 12.28 19.55 0.09
C GLY A 282 11.68 19.92 1.45
N GLN A 283 10.39 20.25 1.54
CA GLN A 283 9.73 20.67 2.78
C GLN A 283 8.75 19.60 3.27
N LYS A 284 8.68 19.42 4.59
CA LYS A 284 7.66 18.57 5.20
C LYS A 284 6.27 19.09 4.84
N MET A 285 5.39 18.18 4.37
CA MET A 285 4.00 18.54 4.09
C MET A 285 3.30 19.04 5.34
N SER A 286 2.68 20.22 5.25
CA SER A 286 1.78 20.74 6.29
C SER A 286 0.68 21.60 5.68
N LYS A 287 -0.50 21.60 6.32
CA LYS A 287 -1.63 22.45 5.91
C LYS A 287 -1.29 23.94 6.02
N SER A 288 -0.48 24.31 7.02
CA SER A 288 -0.06 25.70 7.26
C SER A 288 0.91 26.25 6.22
N LEU A 289 1.68 25.37 5.55
CA LEU A 289 2.59 25.75 4.46
C LEU A 289 1.92 25.72 3.08
N GLY A 290 0.68 25.27 2.98
CA GLY A 290 -0.03 25.16 1.71
C GLY A 290 0.54 24.12 0.73
N ASN A 291 1.50 23.29 1.17
CA ASN A 291 2.13 22.22 0.38
C ASN A 291 1.53 20.84 0.68
N PHE A 292 0.32 20.81 1.25
CA PHE A 292 -0.40 19.59 1.59
C PHE A 292 -1.06 19.03 0.33
N THR A 293 -0.56 17.90 -0.16
CA THR A 293 -0.99 17.30 -1.41
C THR A 293 -1.94 16.14 -1.14
N LEU A 294 -3.20 16.29 -1.56
CA LEU A 294 -4.19 15.20 -1.48
C LEU A 294 -3.87 14.12 -2.53
N ALA A 295 -4.18 12.88 -2.19
CA ALA A 295 -4.03 11.76 -3.11
C ALA A 295 -4.93 11.91 -4.34
N SER A 296 -6.14 12.44 -4.17
CA SER A 296 -7.08 12.75 -5.27
C SER A 296 -6.49 13.72 -6.30
N ASP A 297 -5.76 14.74 -5.83
CA ASP A 297 -5.18 15.77 -6.72
C ASP A 297 -4.04 15.21 -7.56
N VAL A 298 -3.26 14.26 -6.99
CA VAL A 298 -2.20 13.56 -7.71
C VAL A 298 -2.78 12.58 -8.72
N LEU A 299 -3.78 11.79 -8.31
CA LEU A 299 -4.43 10.78 -9.15
C LEU A 299 -5.29 11.40 -10.28
N ALA A 300 -5.70 12.67 -10.14
CA ALA A 300 -6.36 13.39 -11.22
C ALA A 300 -5.40 13.88 -12.32
N LYS A 301 -4.08 13.93 -12.02
CA LYS A 301 -3.07 14.47 -12.95
C LYS A 301 -2.16 13.39 -13.56
N HIS A 302 -1.97 12.29 -12.85
CA HIS A 302 -1.01 11.26 -13.21
C HIS A 302 -1.65 9.88 -13.23
N ASP A 303 -1.21 9.04 -14.17
CA ASP A 303 -1.61 7.63 -14.22
C ASP A 303 -1.32 6.94 -12.88
N PRO A 304 -2.24 6.13 -12.33
CA PRO A 304 -2.06 5.46 -11.06
C PRO A 304 -0.79 4.58 -10.97
N LEU A 305 -0.37 3.91 -12.05
CA LEU A 305 0.88 3.14 -12.06
C LEU A 305 2.11 4.04 -12.01
N VAL A 306 2.05 5.23 -12.63
CA VAL A 306 3.10 6.26 -12.53
C VAL A 306 3.24 6.72 -11.09
N VAL A 307 2.12 7.00 -10.41
CA VAL A 307 2.11 7.36 -8.98
C VAL A 307 2.69 6.22 -8.14
N ARG A 308 2.27 4.98 -8.37
CA ARG A 308 2.80 3.80 -7.67
C ARG A 308 4.32 3.69 -7.86
N TYR A 309 4.80 3.79 -9.09
CA TYR A 309 6.22 3.68 -9.40
C TYR A 309 7.05 4.80 -8.72
N ALA A 310 6.61 6.05 -8.83
CA ALA A 310 7.28 7.20 -8.23
C ALA A 310 7.41 7.06 -6.71
N LEU A 311 6.34 6.62 -6.04
CA LEU A 311 6.34 6.38 -4.60
C LEU A 311 7.20 5.19 -4.16
N ALA A 312 7.33 4.16 -5.02
CA ALA A 312 8.13 2.96 -4.77
C ALA A 312 9.62 3.13 -5.10
N ALA A 313 9.99 4.14 -5.91
CA ALA A 313 11.34 4.31 -6.42
C ALA A 313 12.39 4.63 -5.33
N ALA A 314 11.98 5.22 -4.20
CA ALA A 314 12.83 5.42 -3.04
C ALA A 314 12.70 4.27 -2.04
N HIS A 315 13.79 3.98 -1.32
CA HIS A 315 13.75 3.01 -0.23
C HIS A 315 12.68 3.40 0.81
N TYR A 316 11.92 2.42 1.34
CA TYR A 316 10.79 2.71 2.23
C TYR A 316 11.16 3.53 3.47
N ARG A 317 12.36 3.34 4.04
CA ARG A 317 12.84 4.09 5.21
C ARG A 317 13.35 5.51 4.90
N SER A 318 13.69 5.79 3.65
CA SER A 318 14.18 7.11 3.26
C SER A 318 13.04 8.11 3.15
N SER A 319 13.31 9.39 3.45
CA SER A 319 12.41 10.45 3.03
C SER A 319 12.33 10.47 1.50
N LEU A 320 11.16 10.71 0.97
CA LEU A 320 10.91 10.85 -0.46
C LEU A 320 10.52 12.30 -0.74
N ASP A 321 11.30 12.98 -1.56
CA ASP A 321 10.90 14.25 -2.13
C ASP A 321 10.16 14.02 -3.44
N LEU A 322 8.87 14.36 -3.44
CA LEU A 322 7.97 14.13 -4.57
C LEU A 322 7.81 15.43 -5.37
N SER A 323 8.13 15.35 -6.66
CA SER A 323 8.08 16.48 -7.59
C SER A 323 7.55 16.05 -8.95
N GLU A 324 7.21 16.97 -9.82
CA GLU A 324 6.78 16.67 -11.20
C GLU A 324 7.86 15.87 -11.97
N SER A 325 9.15 16.11 -11.70
CA SER A 325 10.22 15.30 -12.31
C SER A 325 10.20 13.85 -11.86
N SER A 326 9.79 13.56 -10.62
CA SER A 326 9.65 12.18 -10.13
C SER A 326 8.57 11.41 -10.91
N PHE A 327 7.47 12.06 -11.27
CA PHE A 327 6.42 11.45 -12.09
C PHE A 327 6.86 11.26 -13.54
N ALA A 328 7.53 12.25 -14.15
CA ALA A 328 8.06 12.13 -15.51
C ALA A 328 9.10 11.00 -15.63
N GLU A 329 9.97 10.85 -14.63
CA GLU A 329 10.94 9.75 -14.58
C GLU A 329 10.25 8.38 -14.44
N ALA A 330 9.19 8.30 -13.62
CA ALA A 330 8.40 7.10 -13.43
C ALA A 330 7.65 6.69 -14.71
N GLU A 331 7.04 7.66 -15.41
CA GLU A 331 6.36 7.45 -16.69
C GLU A 331 7.33 6.92 -17.76
N ALA A 332 8.49 7.57 -17.92
CA ALA A 332 9.52 7.10 -18.83
C ALA A 332 10.05 5.71 -18.46
N ALA A 333 10.12 5.37 -17.18
CA ALA A 333 10.53 4.05 -16.71
C ALA A 333 9.50 2.97 -17.05
N LEU A 334 8.22 3.24 -16.80
CA LEU A 334 7.11 2.35 -17.16
C LEU A 334 6.98 2.18 -18.67
N GLY A 335 7.12 3.25 -19.45
CA GLY A 335 7.12 3.19 -20.92
C GLY A 335 8.20 2.26 -21.48
N ARG A 336 9.40 2.21 -20.86
CA ARG A 336 10.44 1.25 -21.25
C ARG A 336 10.07 -0.21 -20.97
N ILE A 337 9.38 -0.45 -19.87
CA ILE A 337 8.91 -1.81 -19.48
C ILE A 337 7.83 -2.27 -20.47
N GLU A 338 6.85 -1.41 -20.71
CA GLU A 338 5.72 -1.72 -21.62
C GLU A 338 6.20 -1.89 -23.07
N GLY A 339 7.06 -0.99 -23.57
CA GLY A 339 7.63 -1.11 -24.89
C GLY A 339 8.38 -2.43 -25.13
N PHE A 340 9.09 -2.97 -24.12
CA PHE A 340 9.69 -4.31 -24.22
C PHE A 340 8.61 -5.40 -24.27
N ARG A 341 7.56 -5.31 -23.45
CA ARG A 341 6.46 -6.29 -23.42
C ARG A 341 5.74 -6.35 -24.76
N GLU A 342 5.44 -5.20 -25.36
CA GLU A 342 4.80 -5.10 -26.68
C GLU A 342 5.70 -5.64 -27.79
N ARG A 343 6.99 -5.30 -27.78
CA ARG A 343 7.96 -5.83 -28.77
C ARG A 343 8.04 -7.34 -28.69
N TYR A 344 8.10 -7.92 -27.48
CA TYR A 344 8.09 -9.37 -27.30
C TYR A 344 6.79 -9.98 -27.81
N ALA A 345 5.64 -9.43 -27.48
CA ALA A 345 4.33 -9.91 -27.91
C ALA A 345 4.24 -9.94 -29.46
N ARG A 346 4.68 -8.88 -30.15
CA ARG A 346 4.74 -8.83 -31.64
C ARG A 346 5.67 -9.90 -32.21
N ALA A 347 6.85 -10.10 -31.62
CA ALA A 347 7.82 -11.09 -32.11
C ALA A 347 7.31 -12.53 -32.00
N VAL A 348 6.48 -12.84 -31.01
CA VAL A 348 5.86 -14.17 -30.83
C VAL A 348 4.64 -14.34 -31.74
N SER A 349 3.77 -13.32 -31.87
CA SER A 349 2.57 -13.38 -32.74
C SER A 349 2.91 -13.52 -34.21
N GLY A 350 4.00 -12.91 -34.70
CA GLY A 350 4.48 -13.02 -36.07
C GLY A 350 5.01 -14.42 -36.45
N ALA A 351 5.21 -15.33 -35.48
CA ALA A 351 5.73 -16.68 -35.71
C ALA A 351 4.62 -17.76 -35.86
N GLY A 352 3.34 -17.38 -35.86
CA GLY A 352 2.22 -18.34 -35.94
C GLY A 352 1.98 -19.14 -34.65
N GLU A 353 2.73 -18.88 -33.59
CA GLU A 353 2.48 -19.42 -32.26
C GLU A 353 1.41 -18.56 -31.58
N GLN A 354 0.48 -19.19 -30.86
CA GLN A 354 -0.49 -18.44 -30.04
C GLN A 354 0.29 -17.70 -28.97
N GLY A 355 0.50 -16.40 -29.18
CA GLY A 355 1.22 -15.54 -28.25
C GLY A 355 0.54 -15.50 -26.88
N PRO A 356 1.27 -15.14 -25.83
CA PRO A 356 0.69 -15.00 -24.49
C PRO A 356 -0.39 -13.91 -24.51
N ILE A 357 -1.62 -14.30 -24.22
CA ILE A 357 -2.76 -13.37 -24.06
C ILE A 357 -2.55 -12.62 -22.75
N PHE A 358 -2.48 -11.31 -22.82
CA PHE A 358 -2.41 -10.44 -21.67
C PHE A 358 -3.78 -10.26 -21.01
N ALA A 359 -3.78 -10.11 -19.69
CA ALA A 359 -4.89 -9.83 -18.80
C ALA A 359 -5.77 -10.99 -18.37
N GLY A 360 -5.70 -11.32 -17.10
CA GLY A 360 -6.82 -11.90 -16.34
C GLY A 360 -7.28 -13.30 -16.71
N GLY A 361 -6.50 -14.11 -17.43
CA GLY A 361 -6.91 -15.47 -17.79
C GLY A 361 -6.09 -16.17 -18.87
N GLY A 362 -5.02 -15.60 -19.36
CA GLY A 362 -4.20 -16.15 -20.44
C GLY A 362 -3.02 -17.00 -19.95
N PHE A 363 -2.80 -18.11 -20.60
CA PHE A 363 -1.69 -19.01 -20.36
C PHE A 363 -0.36 -18.33 -20.73
N PHE A 364 0.57 -18.21 -19.73
CA PHE A 364 1.96 -17.91 -20.02
C PHE A 364 2.62 -19.13 -20.64
N ALA A 365 3.22 -18.99 -21.81
CA ALA A 365 4.08 -20.04 -22.38
C ALA A 365 5.30 -20.32 -21.48
N VAL A 366 5.70 -19.35 -20.65
CA VAL A 366 6.75 -19.46 -19.64
C VAL A 366 6.22 -18.93 -18.30
N ALA A 367 6.28 -19.75 -17.25
CA ALA A 367 5.86 -19.32 -15.91
C ALA A 367 6.69 -18.13 -15.41
N PRO A 368 6.06 -17.11 -14.77
CA PRO A 368 6.78 -15.99 -14.18
C PRO A 368 7.91 -16.48 -13.27
N LYS A 369 9.11 -15.93 -13.43
CA LYS A 369 10.30 -16.33 -12.68
C LYS A 369 10.94 -15.09 -12.05
N ILE A 370 11.30 -15.20 -10.77
CA ILE A 370 12.00 -14.14 -10.07
C ILE A 370 13.51 -14.37 -10.18
N PRO A 371 14.28 -13.41 -10.76
CA PRO A 371 15.74 -13.49 -10.79
C PRO A 371 16.36 -13.48 -9.39
N ALA A 372 17.47 -14.21 -9.21
CA ALA A 372 18.15 -14.27 -7.92
C ALA A 372 18.63 -12.89 -7.43
N GLN A 373 19.09 -12.01 -8.34
CA GLN A 373 19.50 -10.65 -8.00
C GLN A 373 18.33 -9.80 -7.50
N PHE A 374 17.15 -9.93 -8.10
CA PHE A 374 15.93 -9.26 -7.63
C PHE A 374 15.55 -9.77 -6.25
N ALA A 375 15.55 -11.08 -6.05
CA ALA A 375 15.25 -11.67 -4.75
C ALA A 375 16.25 -11.20 -3.68
N ALA A 376 17.55 -11.16 -4.00
CA ALA A 376 18.58 -10.67 -3.08
C ALA A 376 18.36 -9.19 -2.70
N ALA A 377 17.94 -8.34 -3.65
CA ALA A 377 17.61 -6.95 -3.37
C ALA A 377 16.39 -6.83 -2.45
N MET A 378 15.34 -7.59 -2.71
CA MET A 378 14.14 -7.57 -1.86
C MET A 378 14.36 -8.21 -0.49
N ASP A 379 15.28 -9.18 -0.38
CA ASP A 379 15.67 -9.81 0.89
C ASP A 379 16.57 -8.92 1.76
N ASP A 380 17.16 -7.88 1.20
CA ASP A 380 17.97 -6.89 1.93
C ASP A 380 17.12 -5.64 2.25
N ASP A 381 16.30 -5.76 3.29
CA ASP A 381 15.48 -4.68 3.83
C ASP A 381 14.54 -4.03 2.79
N LEU A 382 13.90 -4.84 1.96
CA LEU A 382 13.06 -4.36 0.85
C LEU A 382 13.80 -3.33 -0.04
N GLY A 383 14.95 -3.67 -0.55
CA GLY A 383 15.74 -2.83 -1.46
C GLY A 383 15.05 -2.61 -2.81
N VAL A 384 13.88 -1.97 -2.81
CA VAL A 384 13.07 -1.72 -4.03
C VAL A 384 13.84 -0.93 -5.09
N PRO A 385 14.65 0.10 -4.76
CA PRO A 385 15.47 0.78 -5.77
C PRO A 385 16.43 -0.17 -6.50
N GLN A 386 17.07 -1.09 -5.77
CA GLN A 386 17.95 -2.11 -6.33
C GLN A 386 17.16 -3.14 -7.15
N ALA A 387 15.98 -3.53 -6.69
CA ALA A 387 15.08 -4.42 -7.41
C ALA A 387 14.60 -3.79 -8.74
N LEU A 388 14.30 -2.50 -8.77
CA LEU A 388 13.96 -1.75 -9.98
C LEU A 388 15.16 -1.68 -10.96
N ALA A 389 16.39 -1.54 -10.45
CA ALA A 389 17.59 -1.59 -11.29
C ALA A 389 17.69 -2.95 -12.02
N VAL A 390 17.49 -4.08 -11.30
CA VAL A 390 17.48 -5.42 -11.91
C VAL A 390 16.36 -5.56 -12.95
N LEU A 391 15.17 -5.01 -12.68
CA LEU A 391 14.06 -5.00 -13.63
C LEU A 391 14.45 -4.30 -14.94
N HIS A 392 15.02 -3.08 -14.87
CA HIS A 392 15.44 -2.34 -16.06
C HIS A 392 16.63 -2.97 -16.79
N GLU A 393 17.56 -3.61 -16.07
CA GLU A 393 18.63 -4.40 -16.70
C GLU A 393 18.06 -5.60 -17.48
N THR A 394 17.07 -6.28 -16.92
CA THR A 394 16.38 -7.40 -17.59
C THR A 394 15.62 -6.93 -18.83
N VAL A 395 14.96 -5.78 -18.78
CA VAL A 395 14.32 -5.14 -19.95
C VAL A 395 15.35 -4.85 -21.06
N ARG A 396 16.49 -4.27 -20.71
CA ARG A 396 17.57 -4.02 -21.69
C ARG A 396 18.10 -5.32 -22.32
N ALA A 397 18.38 -6.33 -21.48
CA ALA A 397 18.83 -7.63 -21.96
C ALA A 397 17.78 -8.32 -22.88
N GLY A 398 16.51 -8.22 -22.52
CA GLY A 398 15.41 -8.75 -23.33
C GLY A 398 15.30 -8.06 -24.70
N ASN A 399 15.41 -6.73 -24.75
CA ASN A 399 15.45 -5.99 -26.02
C ASN A 399 16.65 -6.39 -26.90
N SER A 400 17.86 -6.52 -26.30
CA SER A 400 19.03 -6.99 -27.03
C SER A 400 18.87 -8.42 -27.56
N ALA A 401 18.21 -9.30 -26.84
CA ALA A 401 17.91 -10.66 -27.29
C ALA A 401 16.92 -10.66 -28.49
N LEU A 402 15.90 -9.79 -28.45
CA LEU A 402 14.98 -9.58 -29.59
C LEU A 402 15.73 -9.07 -30.82
N ASP A 403 16.62 -8.09 -30.66
CA ASP A 403 17.44 -7.55 -31.77
C ASP A 403 18.37 -8.62 -32.37
N ALA A 404 18.87 -9.54 -31.55
CA ALA A 404 19.73 -10.66 -31.99
C ALA A 404 18.94 -11.87 -32.52
N GLY A 405 17.60 -11.87 -32.46
CA GLY A 405 16.77 -12.99 -32.84
C GLY A 405 16.82 -14.18 -31.86
N ASP A 406 17.40 -14.00 -30.66
CA ASP A 406 17.44 -15.04 -29.61
C ASP A 406 16.12 -15.08 -28.84
N ARG A 407 15.18 -15.85 -29.40
CA ARG A 407 13.81 -16.00 -28.83
C ARG A 407 13.82 -16.59 -27.44
N ASP A 408 14.70 -17.53 -27.13
CA ASP A 408 14.75 -18.17 -25.84
C ASP A 408 15.23 -17.21 -24.74
N ALA A 409 16.25 -16.40 -25.03
CA ALA A 409 16.70 -15.36 -24.12
C ALA A 409 15.63 -14.28 -23.91
N ALA A 410 14.95 -13.86 -24.99
CA ALA A 410 13.85 -12.91 -24.92
C ALA A 410 12.67 -13.45 -24.08
N ALA A 411 12.30 -14.72 -24.25
CA ALA A 411 11.25 -15.36 -23.46
C ALA A 411 11.60 -15.45 -21.97
N ARG A 412 12.86 -15.79 -21.65
CA ARG A 412 13.34 -15.78 -20.26
C ARG A 412 13.31 -14.39 -19.63
N ALA A 413 13.72 -13.37 -20.39
CA ALA A 413 13.67 -11.98 -19.93
C ALA A 413 12.23 -11.52 -19.70
N PHE A 414 11.31 -11.85 -20.62
CA PHE A 414 9.89 -11.55 -20.49
C PHE A 414 9.28 -12.18 -19.23
N ALA A 415 9.53 -13.48 -19.00
CA ALA A 415 9.06 -14.17 -17.79
C ALA A 415 9.62 -13.55 -16.50
N ALA A 416 10.87 -13.12 -16.53
CA ALA A 416 11.49 -12.43 -15.40
C ALA A 416 10.87 -11.05 -15.15
N VAL A 417 10.66 -10.25 -16.20
CA VAL A 417 9.97 -8.95 -16.10
C VAL A 417 8.56 -9.13 -15.54
N ALA A 418 7.80 -10.11 -16.04
CA ALA A 418 6.45 -10.41 -15.55
C ALA A 418 6.46 -10.78 -14.04
N GLY A 419 7.39 -11.62 -13.61
CA GLY A 419 7.51 -12.00 -12.19
C GLY A 419 7.89 -10.82 -11.29
N MET A 420 8.81 -9.97 -11.72
CA MET A 420 9.24 -8.79 -10.97
C MET A 420 8.14 -7.72 -10.88
N THR A 421 7.43 -7.46 -12.00
CA THR A 421 6.32 -6.49 -12.01
C THR A 421 5.12 -6.98 -11.20
N ASP A 422 4.84 -8.29 -11.13
CA ASP A 422 3.81 -8.88 -10.25
C ASP A 422 4.12 -8.60 -8.77
N VAL A 423 5.36 -8.84 -8.33
CA VAL A 423 5.81 -8.56 -6.95
C VAL A 423 5.72 -7.07 -6.62
N LEU A 424 6.14 -6.20 -7.53
CA LEU A 424 6.12 -4.75 -7.32
C LEU A 424 4.71 -4.15 -7.49
N GLY A 425 3.72 -4.94 -7.98
CA GLY A 425 2.39 -4.47 -8.29
C GLY A 425 2.38 -3.48 -9.47
N LEU A 426 3.36 -3.58 -10.36
CA LEU A 426 3.51 -2.78 -11.58
C LEU A 426 2.98 -3.51 -12.83
N ALA A 427 2.36 -4.68 -12.64
CA ALA A 427 1.65 -5.35 -13.73
C ALA A 427 0.34 -4.59 -14.02
N PRO A 428 -0.05 -4.41 -15.29
CA PRO A 428 -1.35 -3.85 -15.63
C PRO A 428 -2.45 -4.62 -14.92
N THR A 429 -3.32 -3.95 -14.19
CA THR A 429 -4.44 -4.59 -13.52
C THR A 429 -5.56 -4.84 -14.53
N ALA A 430 -6.21 -6.00 -14.45
CA ALA A 430 -7.39 -6.35 -15.26
C ALA A 430 -8.57 -5.35 -15.09
N SER A 431 -8.47 -4.41 -14.17
CA SER A 431 -9.47 -3.37 -13.93
C SER A 431 -9.52 -2.31 -15.04
N THR A 432 -8.42 -2.10 -15.76
CA THR A 432 -8.40 -1.28 -16.98
C THR A 432 -8.84 -2.07 -18.23
N THR A 433 -9.06 -3.38 -18.11
CA THR A 433 -9.33 -4.27 -19.25
C THR A 433 -10.69 -4.98 -19.21
N GLY A 434 -11.49 -4.87 -18.15
CA GLY A 434 -12.68 -5.69 -17.96
C GLY A 434 -13.85 -5.34 -18.89
N ALA A 435 -14.17 -4.08 -19.13
CA ALA A 435 -15.11 -3.62 -20.17
C ALA A 435 -14.34 -3.18 -21.43
N ASP A 436 -13.14 -2.61 -21.23
CA ASP A 436 -12.27 -2.14 -22.32
C ASP A 436 -11.60 -3.28 -23.10
N GLY A 437 -11.27 -4.40 -22.48
CA GLY A 437 -10.62 -5.54 -23.15
C GLY A 437 -11.49 -6.22 -24.21
N ALA A 438 -12.77 -6.42 -23.93
CA ALA A 438 -13.71 -6.94 -24.93
C ALA A 438 -13.96 -5.90 -26.03
N THR A 439 -14.05 -4.63 -25.67
CA THR A 439 -14.21 -3.50 -26.59
C THR A 439 -12.93 -3.29 -27.40
N ALA A 440 -11.74 -3.33 -26.79
CA ALA A 440 -10.47 -3.24 -27.48
C ALA A 440 -10.24 -4.41 -28.44
N SER A 441 -10.57 -5.65 -28.03
CA SER A 441 -10.49 -6.82 -28.90
C SER A 441 -11.49 -6.75 -30.07
N ALA A 442 -12.71 -6.25 -29.83
CA ALA A 442 -13.70 -6.04 -30.88
C ALA A 442 -13.26 -4.91 -31.83
N LEU A 443 -12.71 -3.83 -31.29
CA LEU A 443 -12.16 -2.72 -32.07
C LEU A 443 -10.97 -3.18 -32.91
N ASP A 444 -10.01 -3.92 -32.35
CA ASP A 444 -8.88 -4.47 -33.08
C ASP A 444 -9.37 -5.35 -34.24
N THR A 445 -10.33 -6.23 -33.99
CA THR A 445 -10.92 -7.09 -35.04
C THR A 445 -11.53 -6.28 -36.17
N LEU A 446 -12.24 -5.20 -35.84
CA LEU A 446 -12.85 -4.30 -36.84
C LEU A 446 -11.79 -3.52 -37.62
N VAL A 447 -10.80 -2.96 -36.94
CA VAL A 447 -9.73 -2.19 -37.60
C VAL A 447 -8.87 -3.08 -38.49
N GLN A 448 -8.51 -4.30 -38.06
CA GLN A 448 -7.79 -5.27 -38.88
C GLN A 448 -8.58 -5.68 -40.13
N ALA A 449 -9.91 -5.84 -40.02
CA ALA A 449 -10.75 -6.11 -41.18
C ALA A 449 -10.76 -4.92 -42.16
N MET A 450 -10.77 -3.69 -41.68
CA MET A 450 -10.71 -2.48 -42.51
C MET A 450 -9.32 -2.33 -43.17
N ILE A 451 -8.23 -2.61 -42.46
CA ILE A 451 -6.86 -2.65 -43.00
C ILE A 451 -6.77 -3.69 -44.14
N ALA A 452 -7.31 -4.86 -43.93
CA ALA A 452 -7.33 -5.91 -44.97
C ALA A 452 -8.14 -5.46 -46.21
N GLN A 453 -9.30 -4.82 -46.03
CA GLN A 453 -10.10 -4.26 -47.12
C GLN A 453 -9.34 -3.17 -47.88
N ARG A 454 -8.64 -2.25 -47.16
CA ARG A 454 -7.79 -1.22 -47.75
C ARG A 454 -6.64 -1.86 -48.59
N ALA A 455 -5.99 -2.89 -48.05
CA ALA A 455 -4.95 -3.60 -48.77
C ALA A 455 -5.47 -4.26 -50.04
N GLN A 456 -6.65 -4.88 -49.99
CA GLN A 456 -7.30 -5.46 -51.20
C GLN A 456 -7.64 -4.38 -52.23
N ALA A 457 -8.25 -3.26 -51.81
CA ALA A 457 -8.55 -2.14 -52.70
C ALA A 457 -7.29 -1.61 -53.41
N ARG A 458 -6.17 -1.52 -52.70
CA ARG A 458 -4.87 -1.13 -53.29
C ARG A 458 -4.36 -2.17 -54.31
N ALA A 459 -4.50 -3.46 -54.00
CA ALA A 459 -4.15 -4.55 -54.93
C ALA A 459 -4.97 -4.48 -56.21
N ASP A 460 -6.26 -4.17 -56.11
CA ASP A 460 -7.20 -4.02 -57.20
C ASP A 460 -7.06 -2.68 -57.92
N LYS A 461 -6.17 -1.79 -57.47
CA LYS A 461 -5.95 -0.43 -58.01
C LYS A 461 -7.18 0.50 -57.86
N ASP A 462 -8.11 0.18 -56.94
CA ASP A 462 -9.19 1.03 -56.53
C ASP A 462 -8.75 2.03 -55.45
N TRP A 463 -8.03 3.06 -55.91
CA TRP A 463 -7.46 4.06 -55.01
C TRP A 463 -8.53 4.86 -54.27
N ALA A 464 -9.71 5.07 -54.91
CA ALA A 464 -10.82 5.77 -54.29
C ALA A 464 -11.44 4.99 -53.14
N ALA A 465 -11.52 3.67 -53.22
CA ALA A 465 -11.95 2.83 -52.12
C ALA A 465 -10.90 2.77 -50.99
N ALA A 466 -9.63 2.67 -51.35
CA ALA A 466 -8.53 2.65 -50.38
C ALA A 466 -8.45 4.00 -49.54
N ASP A 467 -8.64 5.14 -50.19
CA ASP A 467 -8.68 6.45 -49.55
C ASP A 467 -9.91 6.61 -48.64
N ARG A 468 -11.10 6.19 -49.09
CA ARG A 468 -12.31 6.24 -48.25
C ARG A 468 -12.14 5.42 -46.95
N ILE A 469 -11.50 4.24 -47.03
CA ILE A 469 -11.27 3.39 -45.86
C ILE A 469 -10.27 4.08 -44.90
N ARG A 470 -9.18 4.65 -45.41
CA ARG A 470 -8.19 5.39 -44.62
C ARG A 470 -8.87 6.56 -43.90
N ASP A 471 -9.64 7.34 -44.62
CA ASP A 471 -10.30 8.54 -44.11
C ASP A 471 -11.38 8.19 -43.05
N ALA A 472 -12.07 7.06 -43.21
CA ALA A 472 -13.03 6.56 -42.24
C ALA A 472 -12.32 6.12 -40.93
N ILE A 473 -11.15 5.48 -41.04
CA ILE A 473 -10.33 5.08 -39.87
C ILE A 473 -9.81 6.34 -39.16
N ALA A 474 -9.27 7.32 -39.91
CA ALA A 474 -8.78 8.58 -39.36
C ALA A 474 -9.91 9.39 -38.69
N ALA A 475 -11.12 9.42 -39.25
CA ALA A 475 -12.28 10.08 -38.67
C ALA A 475 -12.74 9.43 -37.34
N ALA A 476 -12.37 8.18 -37.09
CA ALA A 476 -12.60 7.49 -35.82
C ALA A 476 -11.49 7.75 -34.77
N GLY A 477 -10.51 8.65 -35.04
CA GLY A 477 -9.38 8.94 -34.15
C GLY A 477 -8.32 7.85 -34.16
N ILE A 478 -8.21 7.08 -35.26
CA ILE A 478 -7.25 5.98 -35.40
C ILE A 478 -6.24 6.34 -36.49
N THR A 479 -4.96 6.32 -36.11
CA THR A 479 -3.84 6.55 -37.04
C THR A 479 -3.29 5.23 -37.56
N LEU A 480 -3.06 5.17 -38.89
CA LEU A 480 -2.42 4.04 -39.57
C LEU A 480 -0.99 4.35 -39.92
N GLU A 481 -0.06 3.44 -39.60
CA GLU A 481 1.35 3.50 -39.99
C GLU A 481 1.67 2.31 -40.89
N ASP A 482 2.02 2.60 -42.17
CA ASP A 482 2.45 1.60 -43.12
C ASP A 482 3.95 1.33 -42.95
N THR A 483 4.34 0.09 -42.57
CA THR A 483 5.73 -0.35 -42.40
C THR A 483 6.06 -1.47 -43.41
N PRO A 484 7.35 -1.82 -43.60
CA PRO A 484 7.70 -2.97 -44.46
C PRO A 484 7.08 -4.29 -44.01
N ASP A 485 6.75 -4.42 -42.73
CA ASP A 485 6.19 -5.64 -42.12
C ASP A 485 4.65 -5.64 -42.11
N GLY A 486 3.99 -4.53 -42.52
CA GLY A 486 2.52 -4.41 -42.56
C GLY A 486 2.02 -3.03 -42.13
N THR A 487 0.70 -2.88 -42.09
CA THR A 487 0.04 -1.66 -41.58
C THR A 487 -0.29 -1.82 -40.10
N HIS A 488 0.23 -0.93 -39.26
CA HIS A 488 -0.08 -0.85 -37.82
C HIS A 488 -1.06 0.29 -37.55
N TRP A 489 -1.76 0.20 -36.42
CA TRP A 489 -2.68 1.25 -36.02
C TRP A 489 -2.52 1.65 -34.55
N SER A 490 -2.84 2.90 -34.23
CA SER A 490 -2.88 3.44 -32.88
C SER A 490 -4.07 4.41 -32.75
N ILE A 491 -4.51 4.66 -31.51
CA ILE A 491 -5.50 5.70 -31.21
C ILE A 491 -4.73 6.95 -30.82
N ASP A 492 -5.07 8.08 -31.45
CA ASP A 492 -4.53 9.38 -31.05
C ASP A 492 -5.23 9.82 -29.74
N GLU A 493 -4.45 10.09 -28.69
CA GLU A 493 -4.95 10.65 -27.42
C GLU A 493 -5.30 12.14 -27.52
#